data_f60cf3b47ece335da37a18ae123173be
#
_entry.id   f60cf3b47ece335da37a18ae123173be
#
_cell.length_a   1.000
_cell.length_b   1.000
_cell.length_c   1.000
_cell.angle_alpha   90.00
_cell.angle_beta   90.00
_cell.angle_gamma   90.00
#
_symmetry.space_group_name_H-M   'P 1'
#
loop_
_entity.id
_entity.type
_entity.pdbx_description
1 polymer ?
#
loop_
_entity_poly.entity_id
_entity_poly.type
_entity_poly.pdbx_seq_one_letter_code
_entity_poly.pdbx_strand_id
1 'polypeptide(L)'
;RASWGINGKAPSADYLFYSTYNTSAGSYGNGNNTFTVASIDGLKLDDLRWEKTTSVNLGFNLGMFNDRVEVDFDWYTKNTKDLLMTGVKIPSTTGYSSLSYANVGKMNNEGWELNISGKRLIKLGKFSMDASVNVAQNYNEIKEMDQRVLDAINTEWKPTVRPSSKKETGYTNRVQVGNAIGSIYGFRYKGVYQYSYEYLENYQKEHGLSSSEYEAWINSQLAEGKTFPVVLGSDGKVLMTSQGHPQHVVYNYSDGSSTYSFKGGDAIYEDINHDGQINALDIVYLGNSLPKVQGGFNFTFKYGRWSLKTRFNYRFGNKVVNLARMNLENMYTTYNQCATVNYRWRKDGDITPIPRAMYNAGYNYQASDRFVENGSFIRFNNLQLAYNFDKKVIKKLGLNQLQAYLSVNNLYCWTKYSGTDPEVSVSGWGVAVDDSQTPRAKSFTVTLNVGF
;
A
#
# COMPACT_ATOMS: atom_id res chain seq x y z
N ARG A 1 -9.44 2.00 33.88
CA ARG A 1 -8.76 3.28 33.57
C ARG A 1 -9.51 4.02 32.48
N ALA A 2 -9.59 5.34 32.62
CA ALA A 2 -10.11 6.23 31.61
C ALA A 2 -9.21 7.46 31.54
N SER A 3 -8.91 7.91 30.36
CA SER A 3 -8.19 9.18 30.17
C SER A 3 -8.77 9.97 29.00
N TRP A 4 -8.78 11.27 29.16
CA TRP A 4 -9.13 12.23 28.12
C TRP A 4 -8.08 13.34 28.15
N GLY A 5 -7.71 13.82 26.96
CA GLY A 5 -6.74 14.89 26.87
C GLY A 5 -6.69 15.51 25.50
N ILE A 6 -6.12 16.72 25.43
CA ILE A 6 -5.86 17.43 24.18
C ILE A 6 -4.36 17.72 24.10
N ASN A 7 -3.74 17.26 23.01
CA ASN A 7 -2.35 17.51 22.69
C ASN A 7 -2.25 18.47 21.51
N GLY A 8 -1.36 19.45 21.60
CA GLY A 8 -1.01 20.33 20.49
C GLY A 8 0.31 19.92 19.85
N LYS A 9 0.39 20.04 18.52
CA LYS A 9 1.64 19.90 17.76
C LYS A 9 1.90 21.21 17.03
N ALA A 10 3.00 21.87 17.38
CA ALA A 10 3.46 23.05 16.67
C ALA A 10 4.04 22.69 15.30
N PRO A 11 4.05 23.62 14.34
CA PRO A 11 4.88 23.49 13.14
C PRO A 11 6.34 23.25 13.50
N SER A 12 7.08 22.56 12.64
CA SER A 12 8.50 22.26 12.89
C SER A 12 9.46 23.43 12.60
N ALA A 13 8.96 24.51 12.04
CA ALA A 13 9.73 25.73 11.80
C ALA A 13 9.22 26.87 12.67
N ASP A 14 10.14 27.72 13.12
CA ASP A 14 9.84 28.89 13.92
C ASP A 14 9.53 30.12 13.06
N TYR A 15 8.90 31.12 13.65
CA TYR A 15 8.62 32.43 13.06
C TYR A 15 7.78 32.44 11.78
N LEU A 16 7.02 31.41 11.50
CA LEU A 16 6.22 31.23 10.27
C LEU A 16 5.15 32.31 10.06
N PHE A 17 4.75 33.00 11.11
CA PHE A 17 3.79 34.11 11.05
C PHE A 17 4.43 35.47 10.75
N TYR A 18 5.78 35.56 10.72
CA TYR A 18 6.50 36.75 10.28
C TYR A 18 6.83 36.66 8.79
N SER A 19 6.88 37.83 8.13
CA SER A 19 7.50 37.92 6.80
C SER A 19 9.00 37.82 6.95
N THR A 20 9.60 36.79 6.36
CA THR A 20 11.05 36.63 6.28
C THR A 20 11.56 37.11 4.93
N TYR A 21 12.81 37.53 4.87
CA TYR A 21 13.43 38.02 3.65
C TYR A 21 14.72 37.29 3.38
N ASN A 22 14.85 36.84 2.13
CA ASN A 22 16.11 36.33 1.61
C ASN A 22 16.89 37.44 0.97
N THR A 23 18.19 37.49 1.25
CA THR A 23 19.10 38.43 0.58
C THR A 23 19.97 37.69 -0.43
N SER A 24 20.06 38.22 -1.63
CA SER A 24 20.91 37.69 -2.69
C SER A 24 21.65 38.81 -3.41
N ALA A 25 22.79 38.48 -4.01
CA ALA A 25 23.46 39.42 -4.89
C ALA A 25 22.66 39.56 -6.18
N GLY A 26 22.26 40.75 -6.51
CA GLY A 26 21.62 41.12 -7.77
C GLY A 26 22.58 41.96 -8.63
N SER A 27 22.33 41.99 -9.94
CA SER A 27 23.03 42.89 -10.86
C SER A 27 22.03 43.73 -11.64
N TYR A 28 22.35 44.95 -11.90
CA TYR A 28 21.55 45.87 -12.69
C TYR A 28 22.39 46.46 -13.87
N GLY A 29 21.79 46.56 -15.02
CA GLY A 29 22.45 47.03 -16.22
C GLY A 29 23.40 46.01 -16.84
N ASN A 30 24.57 46.44 -17.32
CA ASN A 30 25.55 45.59 -18.02
C ASN A 30 26.46 44.75 -17.10
N GLY A 31 26.01 44.43 -15.89
CA GLY A 31 26.64 43.41 -15.02
C GLY A 31 27.80 43.92 -14.15
N ASN A 32 28.17 45.17 -14.20
CA ASN A 32 29.31 45.71 -13.40
C ASN A 32 28.91 46.21 -12.02
N ASN A 33 27.63 46.41 -11.73
CA ASN A 33 27.16 46.86 -10.44
C ASN A 33 26.40 45.71 -9.74
N THR A 34 26.96 45.23 -8.64
CA THR A 34 26.32 44.28 -7.75
C THR A 34 25.71 45.02 -6.57
N PHE A 35 24.48 44.67 -6.22
CA PHE A 35 23.80 45.17 -5.03
C PHE A 35 23.07 44.04 -4.32
N THR A 36 22.77 44.22 -3.06
CA THR A 36 22.00 43.23 -2.31
C THR A 36 20.51 43.42 -2.59
N VAL A 37 19.89 42.38 -3.10
CA VAL A 37 18.43 42.31 -3.28
C VAL A 37 17.82 41.58 -2.09
N ALA A 38 16.83 42.19 -1.48
CA ALA A 38 15.98 41.51 -0.49
C ALA A 38 14.67 41.11 -1.16
N SER A 39 14.37 39.81 -1.15
CA SER A 39 13.10 39.27 -1.61
C SER A 39 12.36 38.62 -0.44
N ILE A 40 11.02 38.68 -0.46
CA ILE A 40 10.21 37.99 0.55
C ILE A 40 10.39 36.47 0.38
N ASP A 41 10.69 35.78 1.49
CA ASP A 41 10.88 34.35 1.54
C ASP A 41 9.57 33.66 1.93
N GLY A 42 8.64 33.58 0.98
CA GLY A 42 7.34 32.97 1.19
C GLY A 42 6.26 33.89 1.73
N LEU A 43 5.05 33.40 1.77
CA LEU A 43 3.90 34.14 2.28
C LEU A 43 3.83 34.05 3.80
N LYS A 44 3.46 35.18 4.43
CA LYS A 44 3.09 35.20 5.83
C LYS A 44 1.88 34.31 6.11
N LEU A 45 1.94 33.56 7.21
CA LEU A 45 0.89 32.59 7.58
C LEU A 45 0.11 33.09 8.80
N ASP A 46 -0.78 34.08 8.59
CA ASP A 46 -1.53 34.73 9.68
C ASP A 46 -2.53 33.80 10.39
N ASP A 47 -3.09 32.83 9.66
CA ASP A 47 -4.11 31.90 10.17
C ASP A 47 -3.54 30.56 10.63
N LEU A 48 -2.21 30.42 10.69
CA LEU A 48 -1.59 29.16 11.08
C LEU A 48 -1.87 28.81 12.54
N ARG A 49 -2.39 27.62 12.76
CA ARG A 49 -2.75 27.08 14.07
C ARG A 49 -1.97 25.82 14.38
N TRP A 50 -1.84 25.52 15.65
CA TRP A 50 -1.34 24.22 16.09
C TRP A 50 -2.32 23.10 15.73
N GLU A 51 -1.80 22.01 15.22
CA GLU A 51 -2.56 20.78 15.08
C GLU A 51 -3.01 20.30 16.47
N LYS A 52 -4.28 20.01 16.65
CA LYS A 52 -4.89 19.59 17.91
C LYS A 52 -5.41 18.17 17.82
N THR A 53 -4.91 17.30 18.69
CA THR A 53 -5.40 15.93 18.81
C THR A 53 -6.13 15.76 20.14
N THR A 54 -7.43 15.55 20.07
CA THR A 54 -8.25 15.13 21.21
C THR A 54 -8.23 13.63 21.29
N SER A 55 -7.79 13.08 22.43
CA SER A 55 -7.67 11.65 22.67
C SER A 55 -8.59 11.22 23.80
N VAL A 56 -9.29 10.11 23.60
CA VAL A 56 -10.01 9.37 24.64
C VAL A 56 -9.44 7.96 24.65
N ASN A 57 -9.13 7.46 25.84
CA ASN A 57 -8.69 6.08 26.05
C ASN A 57 -9.49 5.49 27.21
N LEU A 58 -10.03 4.28 26.99
CA LEU A 58 -10.74 3.48 27.98
C LEU A 58 -10.08 2.11 28.03
N GLY A 59 -9.74 1.66 29.23
CA GLY A 59 -9.10 0.36 29.36
C GLY A 59 -9.28 -0.27 30.73
N PHE A 60 -8.94 -1.53 30.82
CA PHE A 60 -8.89 -2.25 32.09
C PHE A 60 -7.70 -3.20 32.13
N ASN A 61 -7.24 -3.46 33.36
CA ASN A 61 -6.27 -4.49 33.68
C ASN A 61 -6.93 -5.49 34.58
N LEU A 62 -6.85 -6.76 34.24
CA LEU A 62 -7.46 -7.83 35.01
C LEU A 62 -6.44 -8.91 35.31
N GLY A 63 -6.19 -9.15 36.61
CA GLY A 63 -5.39 -10.26 37.09
C GLY A 63 -6.30 -11.39 37.56
N MET A 64 -6.05 -12.61 37.12
CA MET A 64 -6.82 -13.80 37.46
C MET A 64 -5.92 -14.92 37.97
N PHE A 65 -6.45 -15.82 38.79
CA PHE A 65 -5.73 -17.00 39.28
C PHE A 65 -4.43 -16.66 40.05
N ASN A 66 -4.46 -15.70 40.96
CA ASN A 66 -3.30 -15.15 41.66
C ASN A 66 -2.25 -14.61 40.67
N ASP A 67 -2.67 -13.75 39.77
CA ASP A 67 -1.85 -13.09 38.72
C ASP A 67 -1.12 -14.08 37.80
N ARG A 68 -1.66 -15.29 37.64
CA ARG A 68 -1.17 -16.22 36.64
C ARG A 68 -1.64 -15.89 35.24
N VAL A 69 -2.80 -15.27 35.11
CA VAL A 69 -3.32 -14.74 33.85
C VAL A 69 -3.58 -13.26 34.03
N GLU A 70 -2.96 -12.46 33.19
CA GLU A 70 -3.13 -11.02 33.15
C GLU A 70 -3.74 -10.65 31.79
N VAL A 71 -4.78 -9.82 31.81
CA VAL A 71 -5.46 -9.31 30.60
C VAL A 71 -5.45 -7.79 30.69
N ASP A 72 -4.86 -7.16 29.68
CA ASP A 72 -4.87 -5.71 29.47
C ASP A 72 -5.64 -5.41 28.20
N PHE A 73 -6.64 -4.56 28.33
CA PHE A 73 -7.43 -4.09 27.18
C PHE A 73 -7.49 -2.57 27.19
N ASP A 74 -7.28 -1.97 26.02
CA ASP A 74 -7.44 -0.56 25.77
C ASP A 74 -8.23 -0.35 24.49
N TRP A 75 -9.20 0.53 24.54
CA TRP A 75 -9.86 1.13 23.41
C TRP A 75 -9.54 2.61 23.35
N TYR A 76 -9.26 3.15 22.18
CA TYR A 76 -8.95 4.55 22.01
C TYR A 76 -9.58 5.15 20.76
N THR A 77 -9.84 6.46 20.84
CA THR A 77 -10.12 7.30 19.68
C THR A 77 -9.30 8.58 19.76
N LYS A 78 -8.73 8.99 18.63
CA LYS A 78 -7.90 10.19 18.48
C LYS A 78 -8.43 11.00 17.33
N ASN A 79 -9.00 12.16 17.63
CA ASN A 79 -9.53 13.10 16.64
C ASN A 79 -8.53 14.25 16.47
N THR A 80 -7.87 14.31 15.33
CA THR A 80 -6.92 15.36 14.96
C THR A 80 -7.64 16.40 14.12
N LYS A 81 -7.59 17.66 14.54
CA LYS A 81 -8.09 18.83 13.82
C LYS A 81 -6.93 19.76 13.47
N ASP A 82 -7.17 20.62 12.49
CA ASP A 82 -6.17 21.59 12.02
C ASP A 82 -4.87 20.89 11.57
N LEU A 83 -5.01 19.75 10.86
CA LEU A 83 -3.88 18.92 10.40
C LEU A 83 -2.88 19.77 9.64
N LEU A 84 -1.63 19.77 10.07
CA LEU A 84 -0.55 20.58 9.48
C LEU A 84 0.07 19.85 8.28
N MET A 85 0.06 20.52 7.13
CA MET A 85 0.77 20.06 5.93
C MET A 85 1.74 21.14 5.44
N THR A 86 2.85 20.68 4.84
CA THR A 86 3.85 21.52 4.19
C THR A 86 3.67 21.52 2.68
N GLY A 87 4.09 22.61 2.02
CA GLY A 87 4.12 22.68 0.57
C GLY A 87 2.74 22.67 -0.12
N VAL A 88 1.71 23.21 0.55
CA VAL A 88 0.35 23.27 -0.01
C VAL A 88 0.32 24.20 -1.20
N LYS A 89 0.03 23.67 -2.39
CA LYS A 89 -0.02 24.44 -3.64
C LYS A 89 -1.08 25.54 -3.58
N ILE A 90 -0.75 26.69 -4.13
CA ILE A 90 -1.64 27.86 -4.24
C ILE A 90 -1.64 28.39 -5.68
N PRO A 91 -2.66 29.18 -6.09
CA PRO A 91 -2.69 29.76 -7.42
C PRO A 91 -1.45 30.59 -7.71
N SER A 92 -0.83 30.41 -8.87
CA SER A 92 0.36 31.13 -9.32
C SER A 92 0.18 32.63 -9.43
N THR A 93 -1.06 33.10 -9.49
CA THR A 93 -1.41 34.53 -9.47
C THR A 93 -1.00 35.25 -8.19
N THR A 94 -0.71 34.51 -7.10
CA THR A 94 -0.18 35.05 -5.85
C THR A 94 1.30 35.40 -5.92
N GLY A 95 2.01 35.00 -6.99
CA GLY A 95 3.45 35.11 -7.13
C GLY A 95 4.25 34.00 -6.42
N TYR A 96 3.56 33.04 -5.76
CA TYR A 96 4.17 31.92 -5.04
C TYR A 96 3.61 30.61 -5.54
N SER A 97 4.36 29.51 -5.42
CA SER A 97 3.94 28.19 -5.85
C SER A 97 3.23 27.41 -4.76
N SER A 98 3.55 27.68 -3.50
CA SER A 98 3.00 26.95 -2.35
C SER A 98 3.10 27.74 -1.05
N LEU A 99 2.26 27.39 -0.07
CA LEU A 99 2.43 27.78 1.34
C LEU A 99 3.43 26.83 2.00
N SER A 100 4.31 27.36 2.84
CA SER A 100 5.25 26.53 3.62
C SER A 100 4.52 25.59 4.57
N TYR A 101 3.42 26.07 5.21
CA TYR A 101 2.50 25.29 6.04
C TYR A 101 1.06 25.76 5.83
N ALA A 102 0.12 24.85 6.01
CA ALA A 102 -1.31 25.16 6.11
C ALA A 102 -2.02 24.14 7.00
N ASN A 103 -3.09 24.58 7.65
CA ASN A 103 -4.03 23.70 8.35
C ASN A 103 -5.06 23.20 7.32
N VAL A 104 -5.07 21.91 7.01
CA VAL A 104 -5.74 21.42 5.80
C VAL A 104 -6.85 20.42 6.04
N GLY A 105 -7.05 19.93 7.27
CA GLY A 105 -8.08 18.93 7.43
C GLY A 105 -8.25 18.35 8.82
N LYS A 106 -9.02 17.27 8.87
CA LYS A 106 -9.31 16.49 10.08
C LYS A 106 -9.14 15.01 9.82
N MET A 107 -8.63 14.29 10.80
CA MET A 107 -8.40 12.86 10.74
C MET A 107 -8.85 12.19 12.03
N ASN A 108 -9.45 11.03 11.92
CA ASN A 108 -9.76 10.15 13.05
C ASN A 108 -8.84 8.93 13.00
N ASN A 109 -8.36 8.52 14.17
CA ASN A 109 -7.76 7.22 14.42
C ASN A 109 -8.47 6.58 15.62
N GLU A 110 -9.05 5.43 15.41
CA GLU A 110 -9.65 4.66 16.49
C GLU A 110 -9.17 3.22 16.45
N GLY A 111 -9.15 2.58 17.60
CA GLY A 111 -8.68 1.21 17.67
C GLY A 111 -8.80 0.62 19.05
N TRP A 112 -8.37 -0.62 19.14
CA TRP A 112 -8.27 -1.33 20.40
C TRP A 112 -7.01 -2.20 20.42
N GLU A 113 -6.51 -2.42 21.62
CA GLU A 113 -5.35 -3.26 21.91
C GLU A 113 -5.72 -4.24 23.01
N LEU A 114 -5.36 -5.50 22.81
CA LEU A 114 -5.57 -6.58 23.78
C LEU A 114 -4.25 -7.29 24.00
N ASN A 115 -3.83 -7.38 25.25
CA ASN A 115 -2.69 -8.17 25.67
C ASN A 115 -3.13 -9.21 26.71
N ILE A 116 -2.86 -10.47 26.45
CA ILE A 116 -3.12 -11.57 27.37
C ILE A 116 -1.80 -12.25 27.66
N SER A 117 -1.42 -12.32 28.91
CA SER A 117 -0.22 -13.03 29.35
C SER A 117 -0.57 -14.08 30.41
N GLY A 118 0.03 -15.23 30.27
CA GLY A 118 -0.16 -16.34 31.21
C GLY A 118 1.17 -16.90 31.68
N LYS A 119 1.36 -16.88 33.01
CA LYS A 119 2.54 -17.41 33.68
C LYS A 119 2.23 -18.79 34.26
N ARG A 120 3.03 -19.79 33.95
CA ARG A 120 2.84 -21.17 34.41
C ARG A 120 1.46 -21.70 34.10
N LEU A 121 0.93 -21.45 32.91
CA LEU A 121 -0.36 -21.97 32.48
C LEU A 121 -0.43 -23.49 32.62
N ILE A 122 0.66 -24.15 32.29
CA ILE A 122 0.87 -25.58 32.54
C ILE A 122 2.04 -25.72 33.50
N LYS A 123 1.90 -26.53 34.57
CA LYS A 123 2.98 -26.89 35.50
C LYS A 123 2.86 -28.37 35.83
N LEU A 124 3.81 -29.17 35.36
CA LEU A 124 3.90 -30.62 35.54
C LEU A 124 5.31 -30.97 36.02
N GLY A 125 5.49 -31.11 37.31
CA GLY A 125 6.81 -31.38 37.92
C GLY A 125 7.83 -30.32 37.56
N LYS A 126 8.87 -30.70 36.80
CA LYS A 126 9.93 -29.78 36.29
C LYS A 126 9.56 -28.99 35.05
N PHE A 127 8.44 -29.33 34.41
CA PHE A 127 7.95 -28.66 33.22
C PHE A 127 7.04 -27.47 33.57
N SER A 128 7.22 -26.33 32.91
CA SER A 128 6.26 -25.23 32.94
C SER A 128 6.18 -24.52 31.59
N MET A 129 5.01 -23.98 31.27
CA MET A 129 4.76 -23.23 30.05
C MET A 129 4.14 -21.86 30.40
N ASP A 130 4.77 -20.83 29.88
CA ASP A 130 4.22 -19.46 29.84
C ASP A 130 3.79 -19.16 28.40
N ALA A 131 2.72 -18.39 28.22
CA ALA A 131 2.29 -17.93 26.89
C ALA A 131 1.80 -16.48 26.97
N SER A 132 1.97 -15.74 25.88
CA SER A 132 1.40 -14.42 25.72
C SER A 132 0.93 -14.19 24.30
N VAL A 133 -0.14 -13.42 24.16
CA VAL A 133 -0.67 -12.97 22.87
C VAL A 133 -1.02 -11.49 22.98
N ASN A 134 -0.65 -10.73 21.95
CA ASN A 134 -1.10 -9.36 21.78
C ASN A 134 -1.78 -9.21 20.42
N VAL A 135 -2.87 -8.46 20.41
CA VAL A 135 -3.67 -8.15 19.22
C VAL A 135 -3.96 -6.68 19.22
N ALA A 136 -3.76 -6.01 18.10
CA ALA A 136 -4.09 -4.61 17.93
C ALA A 136 -4.83 -4.40 16.61
N GLN A 137 -5.82 -3.54 16.65
CA GLN A 137 -6.54 -3.02 15.49
C GLN A 137 -6.48 -1.50 15.54
N ASN A 138 -6.14 -0.88 14.43
CA ASN A 138 -6.26 0.56 14.26
C ASN A 138 -7.01 0.84 12.95
N TYR A 139 -8.00 1.69 13.03
CA TYR A 139 -8.72 2.24 11.89
C TYR A 139 -8.42 3.73 11.78
N ASN A 140 -8.04 4.14 10.58
CA ASN A 140 -7.72 5.53 10.27
C ASN A 140 -8.70 6.03 9.21
N GLU A 141 -9.18 7.27 9.35
CA GLU A 141 -10.10 7.87 8.40
C GLU A 141 -9.85 9.37 8.28
N ILE A 142 -9.76 9.85 7.06
CA ILE A 142 -9.69 11.27 6.74
C ILE A 142 -11.12 11.81 6.74
N LYS A 143 -11.44 12.64 7.73
CA LYS A 143 -12.80 13.21 7.90
C LYS A 143 -13.03 14.44 7.06
N GLU A 144 -12.02 15.29 6.92
CA GLU A 144 -12.04 16.50 6.11
C GLU A 144 -10.65 16.75 5.52
N MET A 145 -10.61 17.32 4.33
CA MET A 145 -9.37 17.76 3.68
C MET A 145 -9.66 18.98 2.82
N ASP A 146 -8.74 19.96 2.82
CA ASP A 146 -8.82 21.15 1.98
C ASP A 146 -8.85 20.75 0.49
N GLN A 147 -9.76 21.32 -0.29
CA GLN A 147 -9.94 20.98 -1.70
C GLN A 147 -8.66 21.22 -2.51
N ARG A 148 -7.88 22.24 -2.20
CA ARG A 148 -6.59 22.52 -2.85
C ARG A 148 -5.59 21.37 -2.67
N VAL A 149 -5.61 20.73 -1.51
CA VAL A 149 -4.77 19.56 -1.22
C VAL A 149 -5.26 18.34 -2.00
N LEU A 150 -6.58 18.12 -2.01
CA LEU A 150 -7.19 17.04 -2.79
C LEU A 150 -6.87 17.20 -4.28
N ASP A 151 -7.02 18.40 -4.82
CA ASP A 151 -6.73 18.69 -6.22
C ASP A 151 -5.25 18.48 -6.53
N ALA A 152 -4.35 19.01 -5.69
CA ALA A 152 -2.92 18.87 -5.89
C ALA A 152 -2.45 17.41 -5.84
N ILE A 153 -2.91 16.63 -4.87
CA ILE A 153 -2.53 15.22 -4.73
C ILE A 153 -3.17 14.38 -5.84
N ASN A 154 -4.43 14.62 -6.18
CA ASN A 154 -5.18 13.81 -7.13
C ASN A 154 -4.87 14.13 -8.59
N THR A 155 -4.42 15.36 -8.91
CA THR A 155 -4.04 15.77 -10.28
C THR A 155 -2.64 15.30 -10.69
N GLU A 156 -1.77 14.94 -9.75
CA GLU A 156 -0.44 14.40 -10.07
C GLU A 156 -0.47 12.96 -10.58
N TRP A 157 -1.64 12.33 -10.63
CA TRP A 157 -1.76 11.01 -11.17
C TRP A 157 -1.59 11.04 -12.70
N LYS A 158 -0.46 10.54 -13.14
CA LYS A 158 -0.18 10.29 -14.55
C LYS A 158 -0.04 8.79 -14.73
N PRO A 159 -0.92 8.15 -15.51
CA PRO A 159 -0.67 6.76 -15.85
C PRO A 159 0.59 6.72 -16.69
N THR A 160 1.53 5.96 -16.23
CA THR A 160 2.73 5.69 -16.99
C THR A 160 2.54 4.39 -17.74
N VAL A 161 2.79 4.41 -19.04
CA VAL A 161 2.82 3.21 -19.88
C VAL A 161 3.84 2.21 -19.30
N ARG A 162 4.84 2.73 -18.63
CA ARG A 162 5.80 1.99 -17.82
C ARG A 162 6.17 2.80 -16.58
N PRO A 163 6.41 2.19 -15.44
CA PRO A 163 7.12 2.83 -14.35
C PRO A 163 8.56 3.10 -14.82
N SER A 164 8.86 4.33 -15.22
CA SER A 164 10.20 4.72 -15.67
C SER A 164 11.14 4.97 -14.51
N SER A 165 10.61 5.16 -13.32
CA SER A 165 11.34 5.36 -12.06
C SER A 165 10.58 4.78 -10.88
N LYS A 166 11.29 4.55 -9.77
CA LYS A 166 10.70 4.09 -8.49
C LYS A 166 9.60 5.00 -7.95
N LYS A 167 9.45 6.22 -8.46
CA LYS A 167 8.44 7.20 -8.05
C LYS A 167 7.15 7.10 -8.86
N GLU A 168 7.17 6.43 -10.01
CA GLU A 168 6.06 6.40 -10.95
C GLU A 168 5.49 4.98 -11.06
N THR A 169 4.88 4.51 -9.98
CA THR A 169 4.23 3.18 -9.98
C THR A 169 2.92 3.15 -10.76
N GLY A 170 2.41 4.32 -11.16
CA GLY A 170 1.07 4.48 -11.70
C GLY A 170 -0.04 4.31 -10.65
N TYR A 171 0.29 3.87 -9.43
CA TYR A 171 -0.62 3.87 -8.29
C TYR A 171 -0.62 5.25 -7.64
N THR A 172 -1.80 5.81 -7.49
CA THR A 172 -1.92 7.17 -6.97
C THR A 172 -1.92 7.17 -5.45
N ASN A 173 -1.24 8.16 -4.87
CA ASN A 173 -1.43 8.53 -3.48
C ASN A 173 -2.72 9.35 -3.33
N ARG A 174 -3.84 8.84 -3.82
CA ARG A 174 -5.12 9.53 -3.67
C ARG A 174 -5.49 9.63 -2.21
N VAL A 175 -5.76 10.84 -1.80
CA VAL A 175 -6.40 11.13 -0.53
C VAL A 175 -7.88 11.37 -0.83
N GLN A 176 -8.74 10.56 -0.23
CA GLN A 176 -10.18 10.76 -0.31
C GLN A 176 -10.76 10.88 1.09
N VAL A 177 -11.63 11.84 1.28
CA VAL A 177 -12.44 11.95 2.49
C VAL A 177 -13.28 10.69 2.65
N GLY A 178 -13.32 10.15 3.86
CA GLY A 178 -13.97 8.87 4.17
C GLY A 178 -13.05 7.64 4.04
N ASN A 179 -11.85 7.78 3.48
CA ASN A 179 -10.88 6.69 3.36
C ASN A 179 -9.67 6.87 4.29
N ALA A 180 -8.95 5.79 4.51
CA ALA A 180 -7.75 5.78 5.32
C ALA A 180 -6.51 6.24 4.55
N ILE A 181 -5.50 6.74 5.26
CA ILE A 181 -4.13 6.90 4.72
C ILE A 181 -3.59 5.52 4.30
N GLY A 182 -2.81 5.46 3.23
CA GLY A 182 -2.28 4.20 2.70
C GLY A 182 -3.27 3.43 1.82
N SER A 183 -4.40 4.05 1.45
CA SER A 183 -5.35 3.52 0.47
C SER A 183 -4.74 3.46 -0.92
N ILE A 184 -4.96 2.34 -1.61
CA ILE A 184 -4.44 2.05 -2.94
C ILE A 184 -5.57 2.27 -3.93
N TYR A 185 -5.30 3.03 -4.99
CA TYR A 185 -6.24 3.30 -6.07
C TYR A 185 -5.63 2.91 -7.41
N GLY A 186 -6.44 2.39 -8.29
CA GLY A 186 -6.04 1.96 -9.64
C GLY A 186 -7.22 1.36 -10.38
N PHE A 187 -6.96 0.78 -11.53
CA PHE A 187 -7.96 0.10 -12.34
C PHE A 187 -8.29 -1.29 -11.78
N ARG A 188 -9.51 -1.78 -12.06
CA ARG A 188 -9.83 -3.20 -11.89
C ARG A 188 -9.46 -3.96 -13.15
N TYR A 189 -8.59 -4.94 -12.99
CA TYR A 189 -8.16 -5.83 -14.06
C TYR A 189 -9.14 -7.00 -14.23
N LYS A 190 -9.66 -7.20 -15.43
CA LYS A 190 -10.65 -8.25 -15.74
C LYS A 190 -10.08 -9.37 -16.59
N GLY A 191 -8.81 -9.35 -16.93
CA GLY A 191 -8.17 -10.35 -17.77
C GLY A 191 -7.66 -9.77 -19.09
N VAL A 192 -7.78 -10.55 -20.15
CA VAL A 192 -7.23 -10.22 -21.48
C VAL A 192 -8.35 -10.40 -22.51
N TYR A 193 -8.42 -9.50 -23.48
CA TYR A 193 -9.29 -9.67 -24.64
C TYR A 193 -8.87 -10.92 -25.41
N GLN A 194 -9.70 -11.96 -25.41
CA GLN A 194 -9.39 -13.24 -26.04
C GLN A 194 -9.34 -13.15 -27.55
N TYR A 195 -10.17 -12.28 -28.13
CA TYR A 195 -10.31 -12.11 -29.57
C TYR A 195 -10.05 -10.67 -29.98
N SER A 196 -9.54 -10.51 -31.19
CA SER A 196 -9.32 -9.20 -31.81
C SER A 196 -10.62 -8.60 -32.32
N TYR A 197 -10.60 -7.30 -32.60
CA TYR A 197 -11.72 -6.63 -33.27
C TYR A 197 -11.84 -7.08 -34.73
N GLU A 198 -10.71 -7.33 -35.38
CA GLU A 198 -10.62 -7.89 -36.72
C GLU A 198 -11.31 -9.25 -36.83
N TYR A 199 -11.25 -10.08 -35.79
CA TYR A 199 -11.98 -11.35 -35.74
C TYR A 199 -13.49 -11.12 -35.84
N LEU A 200 -14.03 -10.11 -35.13
CA LEU A 200 -15.45 -9.76 -35.19
C LEU A 200 -15.86 -9.32 -36.61
N GLU A 201 -15.09 -8.40 -37.20
CA GLU A 201 -15.35 -7.89 -38.56
C GLU A 201 -15.28 -8.99 -39.61
N ASN A 202 -14.31 -9.88 -39.53
CA ASN A 202 -14.14 -10.98 -40.48
C ASN A 202 -15.34 -11.94 -40.37
N TYR A 203 -15.77 -12.27 -39.14
CA TYR A 203 -16.92 -13.12 -38.93
C TYR A 203 -18.20 -12.54 -39.54
N GLN A 204 -18.46 -11.23 -39.33
CA GLN A 204 -19.59 -10.55 -39.94
C GLN A 204 -19.57 -10.63 -41.47
N LYS A 205 -18.41 -10.40 -42.09
CA LYS A 205 -18.22 -10.44 -43.57
C LYS A 205 -18.40 -11.85 -44.12
N GLU A 206 -17.80 -12.84 -43.50
CA GLU A 206 -17.84 -14.23 -43.94
C GLU A 206 -19.28 -14.83 -43.91
N HIS A 207 -20.08 -14.38 -42.93
CA HIS A 207 -21.44 -14.90 -42.75
C HIS A 207 -22.52 -13.96 -43.29
N GLY A 208 -22.13 -12.78 -43.81
CA GLY A 208 -23.06 -11.81 -44.40
C GLY A 208 -24.11 -11.28 -43.43
N LEU A 209 -23.77 -11.14 -42.14
CA LEU A 209 -24.72 -10.78 -41.09
C LEU A 209 -25.17 -9.31 -41.21
N SER A 210 -26.46 -9.07 -41.09
CA SER A 210 -27.03 -7.74 -40.84
C SER A 210 -26.57 -7.18 -39.50
N SER A 211 -26.68 -5.87 -39.27
CA SER A 211 -26.24 -5.24 -38.02
C SER A 211 -26.94 -5.85 -36.79
N SER A 212 -28.22 -6.17 -36.88
CA SER A 212 -28.97 -6.78 -35.77
C SER A 212 -28.58 -8.24 -35.49
N GLU A 213 -28.31 -9.02 -36.52
CA GLU A 213 -27.81 -10.40 -36.39
C GLU A 213 -26.42 -10.40 -35.82
N TYR A 214 -25.59 -9.47 -36.26
CA TYR A 214 -24.23 -9.30 -35.78
C TYR A 214 -24.18 -8.92 -34.29
N GLU A 215 -25.01 -7.94 -33.87
CA GLU A 215 -25.15 -7.57 -32.46
C GLU A 215 -25.62 -8.76 -31.62
N ALA A 216 -26.65 -9.48 -32.07
CA ALA A 216 -27.15 -10.67 -31.37
C ALA A 216 -26.09 -11.77 -31.25
N TRP A 217 -25.31 -11.99 -32.30
CA TRP A 217 -24.21 -12.94 -32.27
C TRP A 217 -23.11 -12.51 -31.29
N ILE A 218 -22.64 -11.25 -31.29
CA ILE A 218 -21.64 -10.77 -30.35
C ILE A 218 -22.15 -10.98 -28.91
N ASN A 219 -23.38 -10.60 -28.61
CA ASN A 219 -23.97 -10.78 -27.29
C ASN A 219 -24.03 -12.25 -26.88
N SER A 220 -24.29 -13.18 -27.81
CA SER A 220 -24.23 -14.62 -27.53
C SER A 220 -22.81 -15.08 -27.18
N GLN A 221 -21.79 -14.57 -27.86
CA GLN A 221 -20.38 -14.90 -27.59
C GLN A 221 -19.91 -14.32 -26.24
N LEU A 222 -20.36 -13.11 -25.88
CA LEU A 222 -20.13 -12.51 -24.56
C LEU A 222 -20.78 -13.36 -23.46
N ALA A 223 -21.99 -13.84 -23.67
CA ALA A 223 -22.69 -14.72 -22.72
C ALA A 223 -21.97 -16.07 -22.53
N GLU A 224 -21.24 -16.57 -23.54
CA GLU A 224 -20.35 -17.74 -23.44
C GLU A 224 -19.05 -17.43 -22.68
N GLY A 225 -18.82 -16.20 -22.26
CA GLY A 225 -17.61 -15.78 -21.53
C GLY A 225 -16.42 -15.40 -22.42
N LYS A 226 -16.63 -15.22 -23.72
CA LYS A 226 -15.61 -14.66 -24.62
C LYS A 226 -15.47 -13.15 -24.43
N THR A 227 -14.29 -12.62 -24.66
CA THR A 227 -13.99 -11.20 -24.45
C THR A 227 -13.45 -10.55 -25.71
N PHE A 228 -14.00 -9.38 -26.04
CA PHE A 228 -13.68 -8.57 -27.22
C PHE A 228 -13.42 -7.13 -26.80
N PRO A 229 -12.59 -6.34 -27.52
CA PRO A 229 -12.30 -4.95 -27.20
C PRO A 229 -13.46 -4.01 -27.61
N VAL A 230 -14.67 -4.30 -27.12
CA VAL A 230 -15.92 -3.58 -27.43
C VAL A 230 -16.52 -3.00 -26.17
N VAL A 231 -17.19 -1.86 -26.30
CA VAL A 231 -17.89 -1.19 -25.19
C VAL A 231 -19.14 -1.98 -24.81
N LEU A 232 -19.30 -2.20 -23.50
CA LEU A 232 -20.47 -2.85 -22.93
C LEU A 232 -21.32 -1.84 -22.18
N GLY A 233 -22.61 -1.83 -22.41
CA GLY A 233 -23.56 -1.09 -21.59
C GLY A 233 -23.69 -1.66 -20.18
N SER A 234 -24.40 -0.97 -19.33
CA SER A 234 -24.68 -1.38 -17.94
C SER A 234 -25.43 -2.72 -17.84
N ASP A 235 -26.09 -3.14 -18.90
CA ASP A 235 -26.77 -4.44 -19.04
C ASP A 235 -25.83 -5.58 -19.54
N GLY A 236 -24.55 -5.26 -19.76
CA GLY A 236 -23.53 -6.18 -20.23
C GLY A 236 -23.59 -6.51 -21.72
N LYS A 237 -24.44 -5.82 -22.50
CA LYS A 237 -24.53 -6.00 -23.94
C LYS A 237 -23.60 -5.05 -24.68
N VAL A 238 -23.20 -5.45 -25.89
CA VAL A 238 -22.38 -4.62 -26.76
C VAL A 238 -23.13 -3.35 -27.18
N LEU A 239 -22.43 -2.22 -27.17
CA LEU A 239 -22.94 -0.96 -27.72
C LEU A 239 -22.52 -0.85 -29.19
N MET A 240 -23.52 -0.56 -30.06
CA MET A 240 -23.31 -0.41 -31.48
C MET A 240 -23.24 1.07 -31.86
N THR A 241 -22.45 1.39 -32.89
CA THR A 241 -22.42 2.70 -33.53
C THR A 241 -23.69 2.86 -34.41
N SER A 242 -23.99 4.09 -34.82
CA SER A 242 -25.06 4.38 -35.80
C SER A 242 -24.84 3.70 -37.17
N GLN A 243 -23.64 3.25 -37.44
CA GLN A 243 -23.24 2.54 -38.66
C GLN A 243 -23.36 1.01 -38.53
N GLY A 244 -23.81 0.52 -37.36
CA GLY A 244 -24.00 -0.92 -37.13
C GLY A 244 -22.70 -1.70 -36.82
N HIS A 245 -21.66 -1.03 -36.37
CA HIS A 245 -20.43 -1.64 -35.90
C HIS A 245 -20.35 -1.55 -34.36
N PRO A 246 -19.71 -2.52 -33.67
CA PRO A 246 -19.46 -2.43 -32.22
C PRO A 246 -18.59 -1.22 -31.92
N GLN A 247 -18.89 -0.53 -30.82
CA GLN A 247 -18.02 0.56 -30.35
C GLN A 247 -16.73 -0.02 -29.75
N HIS A 248 -15.59 0.58 -30.11
CA HIS A 248 -14.27 0.20 -29.55
C HIS A 248 -14.07 0.78 -28.17
N VAL A 249 -13.54 -0.03 -27.23
CA VAL A 249 -12.97 0.49 -25.99
C VAL A 249 -11.67 1.19 -26.30
N VAL A 250 -11.51 2.39 -25.81
CA VAL A 250 -10.31 3.21 -26.02
C VAL A 250 -9.70 3.61 -24.68
N TYR A 251 -8.39 3.72 -24.66
CA TYR A 251 -7.66 4.40 -23.60
C TYR A 251 -7.56 5.88 -23.97
N ASN A 252 -8.19 6.74 -23.18
CA ASN A 252 -8.20 8.19 -23.42
C ASN A 252 -7.77 8.92 -22.17
N TYR A 253 -6.47 9.24 -22.10
CA TYR A 253 -5.94 9.91 -20.95
C TYR A 253 -5.86 11.43 -21.14
N SER A 254 -6.47 12.13 -20.23
CA SER A 254 -6.57 13.52 -19.78
C SER A 254 -6.07 14.70 -20.65
N ASP A 255 -5.21 14.52 -21.63
CA ASP A 255 -4.71 15.63 -22.45
C ASP A 255 -5.32 15.68 -23.88
N GLY A 256 -6.19 14.72 -24.18
CA GLY A 256 -6.88 14.66 -25.48
C GLY A 256 -5.95 14.42 -26.68
N SER A 257 -4.66 14.21 -26.44
CA SER A 257 -3.64 14.17 -27.53
C SER A 257 -3.39 12.78 -28.09
N SER A 258 -3.77 11.71 -27.38
CA SER A 258 -3.62 10.36 -27.91
C SER A 258 -4.66 9.38 -27.34
N THR A 259 -5.52 8.90 -28.22
CA THR A 259 -6.39 7.76 -27.94
C THR A 259 -5.71 6.47 -28.43
N TYR A 260 -5.82 5.41 -27.62
CA TYR A 260 -5.39 4.08 -28.00
C TYR A 260 -6.58 3.14 -28.00
N SER A 261 -6.90 2.54 -29.16
CA SER A 261 -7.93 1.52 -29.25
C SER A 261 -7.36 0.17 -28.81
N PHE A 262 -8.00 -0.43 -27.82
CA PHE A 262 -7.59 -1.76 -27.33
C PHE A 262 -7.78 -2.81 -28.43
N LYS A 263 -6.93 -3.84 -28.40
CA LYS A 263 -6.88 -4.89 -29.40
C LYS A 263 -6.94 -6.26 -28.73
N GLY A 264 -7.16 -7.32 -29.51
CA GLY A 264 -7.01 -8.69 -29.02
C GLY A 264 -5.68 -8.90 -28.32
N GLY A 265 -5.71 -9.56 -27.18
CA GLY A 265 -4.55 -9.78 -26.32
C GLY A 265 -4.18 -8.62 -25.39
N ASP A 266 -4.84 -7.47 -25.48
CA ASP A 266 -4.63 -6.38 -24.51
C ASP A 266 -5.34 -6.66 -23.18
N ALA A 267 -4.83 -6.00 -22.13
CA ALA A 267 -5.42 -6.03 -20.79
C ALA A 267 -6.82 -5.41 -20.79
N ILE A 268 -7.77 -6.06 -20.12
CA ILE A 268 -9.11 -5.54 -19.89
C ILE A 268 -9.10 -4.79 -18.57
N TYR A 269 -9.40 -3.50 -18.61
CA TYR A 269 -9.72 -2.67 -17.46
C TYR A 269 -11.22 -2.43 -17.41
N GLU A 270 -11.81 -2.46 -16.20
CA GLU A 270 -13.23 -2.22 -16.02
C GLU A 270 -13.56 -0.77 -16.35
N ASP A 271 -14.45 -0.57 -17.30
CA ASP A 271 -15.08 0.71 -17.62
C ASP A 271 -16.24 0.89 -16.63
N ILE A 272 -16.03 1.71 -15.60
CA ILE A 272 -16.95 1.86 -14.45
C ILE A 272 -18.19 2.67 -14.83
N ASN A 273 -18.01 3.68 -15.67
CA ASN A 273 -19.09 4.58 -16.09
C ASN A 273 -19.74 4.18 -17.43
N HIS A 274 -19.21 3.13 -18.08
CA HIS A 274 -19.69 2.60 -19.36
C HIS A 274 -19.67 3.62 -20.51
N ASP A 275 -18.68 4.52 -20.50
CA ASP A 275 -18.50 5.51 -21.58
C ASP A 275 -17.60 5.03 -22.72
N GLY A 276 -17.04 3.83 -22.59
CA GLY A 276 -16.15 3.22 -23.57
C GLY A 276 -14.71 3.75 -23.52
N GLN A 277 -14.39 4.56 -22.54
CA GLN A 277 -13.08 5.16 -22.38
C GLN A 277 -12.47 4.75 -21.05
N ILE A 278 -11.32 4.14 -21.09
CA ILE A 278 -10.54 3.85 -19.87
C ILE A 278 -9.71 5.10 -19.53
N ASN A 279 -10.05 5.73 -18.41
CA ASN A 279 -9.44 6.98 -17.98
C ASN A 279 -9.45 7.16 -16.44
N ALA A 280 -9.25 8.39 -15.96
CA ALA A 280 -9.19 8.66 -14.52
C ALA A 280 -10.52 8.40 -13.78
N LEU A 281 -11.66 8.34 -14.47
CA LEU A 281 -12.97 8.08 -13.88
C LEU A 281 -13.15 6.60 -13.51
N ASP A 282 -12.37 5.70 -14.11
CA ASP A 282 -12.40 4.26 -13.86
C ASP A 282 -11.48 3.82 -12.72
N ILE A 283 -10.83 4.76 -12.05
CA ILE A 283 -9.96 4.48 -10.92
C ILE A 283 -10.78 4.32 -9.66
N VAL A 284 -10.61 3.15 -9.04
CA VAL A 284 -11.35 2.77 -7.84
C VAL A 284 -10.41 2.40 -6.68
N TYR A 285 -10.99 2.30 -5.50
CA TYR A 285 -10.30 1.80 -4.32
C TYR A 285 -10.01 0.31 -4.45
N LEU A 286 -8.73 -0.08 -4.30
CA LEU A 286 -8.26 -1.46 -4.43
C LEU A 286 -7.88 -2.10 -3.09
N GLY A 287 -7.83 -1.33 -2.02
CA GLY A 287 -7.47 -1.80 -0.70
C GLY A 287 -6.59 -0.82 0.06
N ASN A 288 -6.08 -1.25 1.20
CA ASN A 288 -5.24 -0.43 2.06
C ASN A 288 -3.96 -1.16 2.47
N SER A 289 -2.86 -0.44 2.57
CA SER A 289 -1.56 -0.98 2.99
C SER A 289 -1.44 -1.15 4.50
N LEU A 290 -2.29 -0.49 5.28
CA LEU A 290 -2.32 -0.68 6.72
C LEU A 290 -3.04 -1.98 7.09
N PRO A 291 -2.53 -2.76 8.05
CA PRO A 291 -3.17 -3.99 8.48
C PRO A 291 -4.48 -3.69 9.23
N LYS A 292 -5.49 -4.52 9.01
CA LYS A 292 -6.72 -4.50 9.82
C LYS A 292 -6.48 -5.01 11.23
N VAL A 293 -5.62 -6.03 11.37
CA VAL A 293 -5.24 -6.62 12.65
C VAL A 293 -3.76 -6.98 12.60
N GLN A 294 -3.04 -6.67 13.66
CA GLN A 294 -1.64 -7.04 13.83
C GLN A 294 -1.33 -7.42 15.27
N GLY A 295 -0.25 -8.15 15.46
CA GLY A 295 0.17 -8.53 16.80
C GLY A 295 1.25 -9.60 16.81
N GLY A 296 1.32 -10.30 17.94
CA GLY A 296 2.26 -11.39 18.11
C GLY A 296 1.82 -12.37 19.18
N PHE A 297 2.44 -13.53 19.21
CA PHE A 297 2.27 -14.49 20.28
C PHE A 297 3.61 -15.16 20.58
N ASN A 298 3.78 -15.48 21.85
CA ASN A 298 5.03 -16.02 22.36
C ASN A 298 4.73 -17.21 23.28
N PHE A 299 5.61 -18.22 23.22
CA PHE A 299 5.61 -19.31 24.17
C PHE A 299 6.98 -19.43 24.84
N THR A 300 6.97 -19.75 26.14
CA THR A 300 8.19 -20.10 26.87
C THR A 300 7.96 -21.42 27.58
N PHE A 301 8.70 -22.43 27.16
CA PHE A 301 8.71 -23.75 27.76
C PHE A 301 9.96 -23.88 28.63
N LYS A 302 9.79 -24.31 29.88
CA LYS A 302 10.90 -24.55 30.80
C LYS A 302 10.85 -25.99 31.27
N TYR A 303 12.00 -26.65 31.25
CA TYR A 303 12.18 -28.00 31.78
C TYR A 303 13.54 -28.12 32.51
N GLY A 304 13.48 -28.12 33.82
CA GLY A 304 14.71 -28.12 34.64
C GLY A 304 15.57 -26.89 34.35
N ARG A 305 16.71 -27.11 33.69
CA ARG A 305 17.70 -26.07 33.32
C ARG A 305 17.54 -25.54 31.90
N TRP A 306 16.70 -26.18 31.12
CA TRP A 306 16.40 -25.78 29.73
C TRP A 306 15.24 -24.81 29.66
N SER A 307 15.35 -23.86 28.77
CA SER A 307 14.29 -22.94 28.42
C SER A 307 14.22 -22.75 26.92
N LEU A 308 13.07 -23.02 26.31
CA LEU A 308 12.79 -22.79 24.91
C LEU A 308 11.80 -21.63 24.81
N LYS A 309 12.20 -20.56 24.10
CA LYS A 309 11.33 -19.42 23.82
C LYS A 309 11.06 -19.36 22.34
N THR A 310 9.80 -19.10 21.98
CA THR A 310 9.38 -18.86 20.59
C THR A 310 8.66 -17.52 20.51
N ARG A 311 8.89 -16.80 19.40
CA ARG A 311 8.22 -15.53 19.13
C ARG A 311 7.71 -15.51 17.71
N PHE A 312 6.43 -15.15 17.60
CA PHE A 312 5.74 -14.97 16.34
C PHE A 312 5.18 -13.55 16.25
N ASN A 313 5.16 -12.99 15.06
CA ASN A 313 4.38 -11.80 14.74
C ASN A 313 3.50 -12.07 13.54
N TYR A 314 2.40 -11.31 13.45
CA TYR A 314 1.46 -11.44 12.34
C TYR A 314 0.87 -10.08 11.96
N ARG A 315 0.48 -9.98 10.69
CA ARG A 315 -0.35 -8.90 10.14
C ARG A 315 -1.38 -9.52 9.23
N PHE A 316 -2.61 -9.01 9.29
CA PHE A 316 -3.70 -9.47 8.44
C PHE A 316 -4.49 -8.31 7.86
N GLY A 317 -4.93 -8.49 6.60
CA GLY A 317 -5.84 -7.58 5.91
C GLY A 317 -5.18 -6.38 5.24
N ASN A 318 -3.85 -6.30 5.25
CA ASN A 318 -3.10 -5.31 4.48
C ASN A 318 -2.88 -5.76 3.03
N LYS A 319 -2.75 -4.77 2.14
CA LYS A 319 -2.39 -4.95 0.74
C LYS A 319 -1.01 -4.42 0.47
N VAL A 320 -0.33 -5.03 -0.49
CA VAL A 320 0.99 -4.63 -0.98
C VAL A 320 0.94 -4.52 -2.49
N VAL A 321 1.47 -3.44 -3.04
CA VAL A 321 1.72 -3.31 -4.48
C VAL A 321 3.01 -4.04 -4.80
N ASN A 322 2.91 -5.12 -5.55
CA ASN A 322 4.06 -5.90 -6.00
C ASN A 322 4.62 -5.29 -7.29
N LEU A 323 5.39 -4.21 -7.14
CA LEU A 323 6.03 -3.52 -8.27
C LEU A 323 7.10 -4.37 -8.91
N ALA A 324 7.79 -5.19 -8.14
CA ALA A 324 8.78 -6.14 -8.67
C ALA A 324 8.16 -7.09 -9.69
N ARG A 325 7.00 -7.69 -9.35
CA ARG A 325 6.24 -8.54 -10.27
C ARG A 325 5.74 -7.75 -11.48
N MET A 326 5.23 -6.53 -11.28
CA MET A 326 4.79 -5.66 -12.37
C MET A 326 5.93 -5.40 -13.37
N ASN A 327 7.13 -5.12 -12.89
CA ASN A 327 8.31 -4.91 -13.72
C ASN A 327 8.79 -6.19 -14.42
N LEU A 328 8.71 -7.34 -13.75
CA LEU A 328 9.11 -8.64 -14.31
C LEU A 328 8.12 -9.21 -15.33
N GLU A 329 6.86 -8.81 -15.27
CA GLU A 329 5.81 -9.17 -16.23
C GLU A 329 5.64 -8.12 -17.34
N ASN A 330 6.37 -7.01 -17.27
CA ASN A 330 6.29 -5.90 -18.21
C ASN A 330 7.01 -6.23 -19.51
N MET A 331 6.29 -6.68 -20.51
CA MET A 331 6.81 -6.95 -21.86
C MET A 331 6.91 -5.69 -22.74
N TYR A 332 7.06 -4.51 -22.13
CA TYR A 332 7.22 -3.24 -22.81
C TYR A 332 8.66 -2.96 -23.23
N THR A 333 9.63 -3.51 -22.50
CA THR A 333 11.07 -3.32 -22.73
C THR A 333 11.78 -4.63 -23.05
N THR A 334 13.07 -4.57 -23.34
CA THR A 334 13.95 -5.72 -23.55
C THR A 334 14.59 -6.26 -22.25
N TYR A 335 14.16 -5.80 -21.08
CA TYR A 335 14.70 -6.26 -19.81
C TYR A 335 14.31 -7.71 -19.52
N ASN A 336 15.06 -8.35 -18.62
CA ASN A 336 14.76 -9.68 -18.15
C ASN A 336 13.35 -9.77 -17.55
N GLN A 337 12.68 -10.87 -17.85
CA GLN A 337 11.29 -11.11 -17.46
C GLN A 337 11.16 -12.43 -16.71
N CYS A 338 10.07 -12.58 -15.97
CA CYS A 338 9.76 -13.84 -15.31
C CYS A 338 9.15 -14.88 -16.29
N ALA A 339 9.20 -16.15 -15.90
CA ALA A 339 8.71 -17.24 -16.74
C ALA A 339 7.21 -17.17 -17.04
N THR A 340 6.42 -16.44 -16.27
CA THR A 340 4.97 -16.29 -16.48
C THR A 340 4.63 -15.65 -17.81
N VAL A 341 5.52 -14.80 -18.36
CA VAL A 341 5.29 -14.16 -19.68
C VAL A 341 5.29 -15.15 -20.83
N ASN A 342 5.77 -16.37 -20.61
CA ASN A 342 5.69 -17.44 -21.64
C ASN A 342 4.23 -17.85 -21.90
N TYR A 343 3.33 -17.64 -20.96
CA TYR A 343 1.90 -17.91 -21.06
C TYR A 343 1.08 -16.73 -21.56
N ARG A 344 1.75 -15.71 -22.12
CA ARG A 344 1.06 -14.53 -22.68
C ARG A 344 0.14 -14.90 -23.84
N TRP A 345 -0.85 -14.06 -24.07
CA TRP A 345 -1.70 -14.16 -25.27
C TRP A 345 -0.88 -13.99 -26.56
N ARG A 346 -1.14 -14.82 -27.56
CA ARG A 346 -0.42 -14.84 -28.86
C ARG A 346 -1.34 -14.77 -30.07
N LYS A 347 -2.54 -15.30 -29.96
CA LYS A 347 -3.53 -15.38 -31.05
C LYS A 347 -4.95 -15.39 -30.52
N ASP A 348 -5.89 -15.06 -31.40
CA ASP A 348 -7.32 -15.14 -31.11
C ASP A 348 -7.72 -16.51 -30.56
N GLY A 349 -8.53 -16.51 -29.48
CA GLY A 349 -8.96 -17.68 -28.76
C GLY A 349 -8.05 -18.11 -27.61
N ASP A 350 -6.87 -17.51 -27.42
CA ASP A 350 -6.01 -17.83 -26.28
C ASP A 350 -6.66 -17.34 -24.96
N ILE A 351 -6.78 -18.24 -23.99
CA ILE A 351 -7.29 -17.96 -22.65
C ILE A 351 -6.12 -17.86 -21.68
N THR A 352 -5.80 -16.64 -21.28
CA THR A 352 -4.67 -16.37 -20.40
C THR A 352 -4.88 -15.07 -19.61
N PRO A 353 -4.36 -14.97 -18.36
CA PRO A 353 -4.36 -13.73 -17.61
C PRO A 353 -3.16 -12.82 -17.97
N ILE A 354 -2.30 -13.21 -18.92
CA ILE A 354 -1.11 -12.44 -19.28
C ILE A 354 -1.33 -11.80 -20.66
N PRO A 355 -1.31 -10.45 -20.74
CA PRO A 355 -1.51 -9.73 -22.00
C PRO A 355 -0.42 -10.05 -23.04
N ARG A 356 -0.68 -9.67 -24.27
CA ARG A 356 0.30 -9.75 -25.35
C ARG A 356 1.51 -8.87 -25.10
N ALA A 357 2.65 -9.25 -25.69
CA ALA A 357 3.86 -8.46 -25.65
C ALA A 357 3.75 -7.25 -26.59
N MET A 358 4.13 -6.06 -26.10
CA MET A 358 4.16 -4.83 -26.89
C MET A 358 5.42 -4.05 -26.56
N TYR A 359 6.35 -3.98 -27.51
CA TYR A 359 7.57 -3.22 -27.33
C TYR A 359 7.33 -1.71 -27.53
N ASN A 360 7.65 -0.91 -26.51
CA ASN A 360 7.47 0.55 -26.48
C ASN A 360 6.06 1.02 -26.89
N ALA A 361 5.03 0.21 -26.65
CA ALA A 361 3.67 0.53 -27.05
C ALA A 361 2.63 -0.07 -26.09
N GLY A 362 1.38 0.39 -26.19
CA GLY A 362 0.23 -0.16 -25.48
C GLY A 362 0.12 0.22 -24.00
N TYR A 363 -0.95 -0.24 -23.37
CA TYR A 363 -1.33 0.12 -22.02
C TYR A 363 -1.64 -1.12 -21.15
N ASN A 364 -0.92 -2.23 -21.38
CA ASN A 364 -1.17 -3.52 -20.72
C ASN A 364 -0.71 -3.57 -19.25
N TYR A 365 0.00 -2.55 -18.76
CA TYR A 365 0.62 -2.52 -17.43
C TYR A 365 0.22 -1.27 -16.65
N GLN A 366 -1.08 -0.95 -16.66
CA GLN A 366 -1.58 0.11 -15.82
C GLN A 366 -1.69 -0.35 -14.37
N ALA A 367 -1.56 0.61 -13.44
CA ALA A 367 -1.77 0.39 -12.02
C ALA A 367 -3.16 -0.21 -11.78
N SER A 368 -3.20 -1.46 -11.38
CA SER A 368 -4.44 -2.21 -11.22
C SER A 368 -4.33 -3.23 -10.09
N ASP A 369 -5.46 -3.82 -9.73
CA ASP A 369 -5.52 -4.87 -8.73
C ASP A 369 -4.77 -6.16 -9.13
N ARG A 370 -4.37 -6.30 -10.38
CA ARG A 370 -3.50 -7.39 -10.85
C ARG A 370 -2.20 -7.52 -10.05
N PHE A 371 -1.65 -6.39 -9.61
CA PHE A 371 -0.40 -6.31 -8.87
C PHE A 371 -0.58 -5.91 -7.41
N VAL A 372 -1.84 -5.80 -6.94
CA VAL A 372 -2.17 -5.54 -5.54
C VAL A 372 -2.45 -6.85 -4.83
N GLU A 373 -1.48 -7.31 -4.07
CA GLU A 373 -1.53 -8.62 -3.44
C GLU A 373 -1.90 -8.55 -1.95
N ASN A 374 -2.29 -9.70 -1.42
CA ASN A 374 -2.53 -9.84 0.02
C ASN A 374 -1.19 -9.90 0.75
N GLY A 375 -0.89 -8.87 1.55
CA GLY A 375 0.30 -8.77 2.37
C GLY A 375 0.20 -9.45 3.74
N SER A 376 -0.85 -10.22 4.00
CA SER A 376 -1.04 -10.91 5.28
C SER A 376 0.02 -11.99 5.49
N PHE A 377 0.52 -12.09 6.72
CA PHE A 377 1.51 -13.11 7.07
C PHE A 377 1.50 -13.47 8.55
N ILE A 378 2.08 -14.61 8.86
CA ILE A 378 2.56 -15.00 10.20
C ILE A 378 4.06 -15.30 10.05
N ARG A 379 4.89 -14.68 10.87
CA ARG A 379 6.34 -14.90 10.87
C ARG A 379 6.80 -15.55 12.16
N PHE A 380 7.56 -16.62 12.05
CA PHE A 380 8.32 -17.18 13.15
C PHE A 380 9.63 -16.38 13.32
N ASN A 381 9.57 -15.34 14.15
CA ASN A 381 10.64 -14.37 14.29
C ASN A 381 11.86 -14.90 15.01
N ASN A 382 11.63 -15.62 16.11
CA ASN A 382 12.76 -16.04 16.95
C ASN A 382 12.44 -17.37 17.65
N LEU A 383 13.41 -18.26 17.63
CA LEU A 383 13.52 -19.45 18.44
C LEU A 383 14.78 -19.35 19.27
N GLN A 384 14.67 -19.39 20.60
CA GLN A 384 15.80 -19.35 21.51
C GLN A 384 15.77 -20.54 22.45
N LEU A 385 16.82 -21.37 22.38
CA LEU A 385 17.07 -22.43 23.33
C LEU A 385 18.14 -21.95 24.31
N ALA A 386 17.84 -21.97 25.60
CA ALA A 386 18.76 -21.56 26.65
C ALA A 386 19.04 -22.70 27.61
N TYR A 387 20.26 -22.78 28.08
CA TYR A 387 20.71 -23.72 29.13
C TYR A 387 21.37 -22.98 30.28
N ASN A 388 20.81 -23.14 31.48
CA ASN A 388 21.35 -22.58 32.71
C ASN A 388 22.26 -23.64 33.36
N PHE A 389 23.54 -23.34 33.52
CA PHE A 389 24.49 -24.29 34.11
C PHE A 389 24.21 -24.54 35.59
N ASP A 390 24.68 -25.69 36.10
CA ASP A 390 24.53 -26.05 37.49
C ASP A 390 25.32 -25.12 38.42
N LYS A 391 24.73 -24.78 39.56
CA LYS A 391 25.40 -23.97 40.59
C LYS A 391 26.75 -24.56 41.01
N LYS A 392 26.91 -25.89 41.02
CA LYS A 392 28.17 -26.56 41.32
C LYS A 392 29.23 -26.25 40.28
N VAL A 393 28.88 -26.26 39.00
CA VAL A 393 29.77 -25.90 37.89
C VAL A 393 30.17 -24.43 37.96
N ILE A 394 29.15 -23.55 38.15
CA ILE A 394 29.35 -22.10 38.26
C ILE A 394 30.33 -21.77 39.39
N LYS A 395 30.12 -22.33 40.60
CA LYS A 395 31.01 -22.11 41.74
C LYS A 395 32.42 -22.67 41.50
N LYS A 396 32.52 -23.84 40.85
CA LYS A 396 33.86 -24.44 40.53
C LYS A 396 34.65 -23.55 39.57
N LEU A 397 33.99 -22.77 38.72
CA LEU A 397 34.59 -21.83 37.81
C LEU A 397 34.81 -20.43 38.40
N GLY A 398 34.45 -20.21 39.68
CA GLY A 398 34.57 -18.90 40.32
C GLY A 398 33.57 -17.85 39.77
N LEU A 399 32.47 -18.30 39.19
CA LEU A 399 31.48 -17.45 38.54
C LEU A 399 30.21 -17.30 39.41
N ASN A 400 29.48 -16.20 39.17
CA ASN A 400 28.16 -15.98 39.78
C ASN A 400 27.04 -16.46 38.86
N GLN A 401 27.23 -16.39 37.54
CA GLN A 401 26.26 -16.82 36.54
C GLN A 401 26.96 -17.44 35.33
N LEU A 402 26.37 -18.50 34.78
CA LEU A 402 26.76 -19.06 33.47
C LEU A 402 25.54 -19.58 32.76
N GLN A 403 25.28 -19.05 31.54
CA GLN A 403 24.14 -19.41 30.72
C GLN A 403 24.55 -19.42 29.25
N ALA A 404 24.14 -20.43 28.50
CA ALA A 404 24.35 -20.52 27.05
C ALA A 404 23.01 -20.38 26.32
N TYR A 405 23.03 -19.67 25.21
CA TYR A 405 21.86 -19.47 24.33
C TYR A 405 22.22 -19.85 22.90
N LEU A 406 21.32 -20.54 22.26
CA LEU A 406 21.25 -20.68 20.80
C LEU A 406 19.99 -19.94 20.33
N SER A 407 20.16 -18.93 19.51
CA SER A 407 19.05 -18.16 18.93
C SER A 407 19.04 -18.30 17.43
N VAL A 408 17.86 -18.54 16.87
CA VAL A 408 17.61 -18.55 15.43
C VAL A 408 16.57 -17.51 15.14
N ASN A 409 16.85 -16.58 14.20
CA ASN A 409 15.97 -15.51 13.82
C ASN A 409 15.43 -15.72 12.39
N ASN A 410 14.22 -15.22 12.14
CA ASN A 410 13.54 -15.25 10.84
C ASN A 410 13.45 -16.67 10.24
N LEU A 411 13.01 -17.64 11.06
CA LEU A 411 12.98 -19.05 10.69
C LEU A 411 12.08 -19.30 9.50
N TYR A 412 10.85 -18.78 9.54
CA TYR A 412 9.87 -19.00 8.49
C TYR A 412 8.81 -17.88 8.46
N CYS A 413 8.25 -17.63 7.29
CA CYS A 413 7.14 -16.71 7.07
C CYS A 413 6.03 -17.41 6.27
N TRP A 414 4.86 -17.58 6.89
CA TRP A 414 3.67 -18.09 6.22
C TRP A 414 2.93 -16.91 5.59
N THR A 415 2.83 -16.91 4.28
CA THR A 415 2.16 -15.86 3.52
C THR A 415 1.65 -16.39 2.17
N LYS A 416 0.66 -15.70 1.60
CA LYS A 416 0.21 -15.89 0.21
C LYS A 416 0.80 -14.82 -0.73
N TYR A 417 1.61 -13.91 -0.19
CA TYR A 417 2.30 -12.91 -0.99
C TYR A 417 3.31 -13.58 -1.93
N SER A 418 3.31 -13.18 -3.19
CA SER A 418 4.18 -13.82 -4.22
C SER A 418 5.59 -13.25 -4.27
N GLY A 419 5.82 -12.06 -3.67
CA GLY A 419 7.13 -11.44 -3.58
C GLY A 419 8.04 -12.05 -2.51
N THR A 420 9.20 -11.48 -2.32
CA THR A 420 10.25 -12.04 -1.45
C THR A 420 9.95 -11.93 0.04
N ASP A 421 9.32 -10.83 0.46
CA ASP A 421 8.94 -10.58 1.86
C ASP A 421 7.68 -9.71 1.93
N PRO A 422 6.58 -10.14 2.61
CA PRO A 422 5.35 -9.36 2.73
C PRO A 422 5.48 -8.17 3.69
N GLU A 423 6.55 -8.09 4.47
CA GLU A 423 6.76 -7.04 5.49
C GLU A 423 7.40 -5.79 4.87
N VAL A 424 6.69 -5.21 3.90
CA VAL A 424 7.08 -4.00 3.21
C VAL A 424 6.85 -2.77 4.09
N SER A 425 7.80 -1.82 4.06
CA SER A 425 7.67 -0.56 4.79
C SER A 425 6.69 0.37 4.10
N VAL A 426 5.90 1.08 4.91
CA VAL A 426 5.03 2.18 4.45
C VAL A 426 5.66 3.49 4.89
N SER A 427 5.86 4.44 3.99
CA SER A 427 6.42 5.76 4.29
C SER A 427 5.47 6.88 3.86
N GLY A 428 5.30 7.90 4.70
CA GLY A 428 4.48 9.09 4.43
C GLY A 428 3.00 8.75 4.21
N TRP A 429 2.38 9.34 3.19
CA TRP A 429 1.04 9.01 2.70
C TRP A 429 0.98 7.65 2.00
N GLY A 430 2.08 6.93 2.07
CA GLY A 430 2.47 5.93 1.11
C GLY A 430 1.73 4.63 1.21
N VAL A 431 1.53 4.13 0.04
CA VAL A 431 1.20 2.75 -0.26
C VAL A 431 2.44 1.89 0.02
N ALA A 432 2.25 0.69 0.56
CA ALA A 432 3.31 -0.30 0.67
C ALA A 432 3.65 -0.83 -0.73
N VAL A 433 4.83 -0.45 -1.23
CA VAL A 433 5.32 -0.84 -2.56
C VAL A 433 6.56 -1.71 -2.41
N ASP A 434 6.48 -2.95 -2.88
CA ASP A 434 7.63 -3.85 -2.97
C ASP A 434 8.32 -3.66 -4.34
N ASP A 435 9.43 -2.93 -4.31
CA ASP A 435 10.31 -2.73 -5.47
C ASP A 435 11.58 -3.57 -5.31
N SER A 436 11.41 -4.90 -5.19
CA SER A 436 12.51 -5.86 -5.02
C SER A 436 13.31 -5.66 -3.72
N GLN A 437 12.61 -5.46 -2.61
CA GLN A 437 13.27 -5.32 -1.31
C GLN A 437 14.04 -6.59 -0.93
N THR A 438 15.20 -6.40 -0.31
CA THR A 438 15.99 -7.53 0.19
C THR A 438 15.22 -8.24 1.30
N PRO A 439 15.00 -9.56 1.19
CA PRO A 439 14.29 -10.31 2.22
C PRO A 439 15.11 -10.35 3.53
N ARG A 440 14.41 -10.51 4.65
CA ARG A 440 15.04 -10.62 5.95
C ARG A 440 15.89 -11.89 6.02
N ALA A 441 17.15 -11.74 6.36
CA ALA A 441 18.09 -12.86 6.50
C ALA A 441 17.73 -13.75 7.68
N LYS A 442 17.91 -15.05 7.52
CA LYS A 442 17.94 -15.99 8.64
C LYS A 442 19.28 -15.86 9.34
N SER A 443 19.29 -15.78 10.66
CA SER A 443 20.54 -15.69 11.43
C SER A 443 20.55 -16.70 12.58
N PHE A 444 21.75 -17.19 12.88
CA PHE A 444 22.03 -18.08 13.99
C PHE A 444 23.04 -17.38 14.91
N THR A 445 22.73 -17.33 16.19
CA THR A 445 23.56 -16.69 17.18
C THR A 445 23.78 -17.62 18.36
N VAL A 446 25.03 -17.87 18.72
CA VAL A 446 25.39 -18.55 19.96
C VAL A 446 25.92 -17.48 20.92
N THR A 447 25.35 -17.43 22.11
CA THR A 447 25.73 -16.46 23.15
C THR A 447 26.04 -17.19 24.43
N LEU A 448 27.16 -16.84 25.03
CA LEU A 448 27.55 -17.27 26.38
C LEU A 448 27.46 -16.06 27.31
N ASN A 449 26.58 -16.13 28.30
CA ASN A 449 26.44 -15.08 29.33
C ASN A 449 27.17 -15.52 30.59
N VAL A 450 28.20 -14.77 31.00
CA VAL A 450 29.09 -15.07 32.12
C VAL A 450 29.00 -13.90 33.10
N GLY A 451 28.68 -14.17 34.36
CA GLY A 451 28.74 -13.21 35.45
C GLY A 451 29.82 -13.60 36.45
N PHE A 452 30.64 -12.63 36.85
CA PHE A 452 31.72 -12.77 37.80
C PHE A 452 31.35 -12.25 39.17
#